data_b7b03f28c5ea89bf58dd0c9dc8f970fc
#
_entry.id   b7b03f28c5ea89bf58dd0c9dc8f970fc
#
_cell.length_a   1.000
_cell.length_b   1.000
_cell.length_c   1.000
_cell.angle_alpha   90.00
_cell.angle_beta   90.00
_cell.angle_gamma   90.00
#
_symmetry.space_group_name_H-M   'P 1'
#
loop_
_entity.id
_entity.type
_entity.pdbx_description
1 polymer ?
#
loop_
_entity_poly.entity_id
_entity_poly.type
_entity_poly.pdbx_seq_one_letter_code
_entity_poly.pdbx_strand_id
1 'polypeptide(L)'
;MMKTDNEKLVNQYFTHFNNHEWSKMANMYSETAEFKDPSLGRGIFKQTRQQTIDKYTELNKTFPDLHDKVIQIYPSGDQHIIVEFVSSGTAPDDTKFELAICTIFTIEKGLITKDFTYYDNFEEEAAK
;
A
#
# COMPACT_ATOMS: atom_id res chain seq x y z
N MET A 1 -8.64 -11.18 -19.89
CA MET A 1 -8.68 -9.76 -20.06
C MET A 1 -7.67 -9.09 -19.16
N MET A 2 -6.89 -8.22 -19.72
CA MET A 2 -5.78 -7.56 -19.01
C MET A 2 -6.25 -6.82 -17.77
N LYS A 3 -7.30 -6.02 -17.89
CA LYS A 3 -7.84 -5.29 -16.74
C LYS A 3 -8.28 -6.22 -15.62
N THR A 4 -8.98 -7.31 -15.98
CA THR A 4 -9.47 -8.26 -15.00
C THR A 4 -8.32 -8.92 -14.25
N ASP A 5 -7.25 -9.25 -14.95
CA ASP A 5 -6.07 -9.85 -14.32
C ASP A 5 -5.39 -8.88 -13.36
N ASN A 6 -5.27 -7.61 -13.76
CA ASN A 6 -4.69 -6.59 -12.90
C ASN A 6 -5.55 -6.31 -11.67
N GLU A 7 -6.88 -6.30 -11.85
CA GLU A 7 -7.80 -6.14 -10.72
C GLU A 7 -7.67 -7.29 -9.74
N LYS A 8 -7.58 -8.52 -10.24
CA LYS A 8 -7.40 -9.71 -9.39
C LYS A 8 -6.08 -9.62 -8.64
N LEU A 9 -5.01 -9.18 -9.31
CA LEU A 9 -3.71 -9.04 -8.70
C LEU A 9 -3.77 -8.04 -7.54
N VAL A 10 -4.40 -6.89 -7.76
CA VAL A 10 -4.51 -5.85 -6.74
C VAL A 10 -5.39 -6.32 -5.58
N ASN A 11 -6.50 -7.00 -5.87
CA ASN A 11 -7.33 -7.57 -4.81
C ASN A 11 -6.54 -8.57 -3.96
N GLN A 12 -5.71 -9.39 -4.60
CA GLN A 12 -4.88 -10.34 -3.89
C GLN A 12 -3.81 -9.63 -3.05
N TYR A 13 -3.27 -8.53 -3.56
CA TYR A 13 -2.34 -7.69 -2.81
C TYR A 13 -2.96 -7.27 -1.47
N PHE A 14 -4.17 -6.73 -1.49
CA PHE A 14 -4.84 -6.28 -0.27
C PHE A 14 -5.24 -7.45 0.63
N THR A 15 -5.54 -8.61 0.06
CA THR A 15 -5.79 -9.81 0.85
C THR A 15 -4.54 -10.19 1.63
N HIS A 16 -3.37 -10.22 0.98
CA HIS A 16 -2.11 -10.50 1.67
C HIS A 16 -1.81 -9.44 2.71
N PHE A 17 -2.02 -8.17 2.38
CA PHE A 17 -1.81 -7.07 3.32
C PHE A 17 -2.65 -7.29 4.59
N ASN A 18 -3.94 -7.54 4.42
CA ASN A 18 -4.86 -7.68 5.55
C ASN A 18 -4.64 -8.95 6.36
N ASN A 19 -4.03 -9.96 5.77
CA ASN A 19 -3.61 -11.16 6.48
C ASN A 19 -2.22 -11.02 7.08
N HIS A 20 -1.59 -9.85 6.91
CA HIS A 20 -0.24 -9.57 7.40
C HIS A 20 0.81 -10.53 6.82
N GLU A 21 0.60 -10.96 5.59
CA GLU A 21 1.50 -11.86 4.87
C GLU A 21 2.50 -11.05 4.07
N TRP A 22 3.44 -10.41 4.76
CA TRP A 22 4.31 -9.40 4.16
C TRP A 22 5.21 -9.96 3.06
N SER A 23 5.69 -11.18 3.22
CA SER A 23 6.51 -11.82 2.18
C SER A 23 5.72 -12.09 0.92
N LYS A 24 4.49 -12.59 1.06
CA LYS A 24 3.63 -12.85 -0.10
C LYS A 24 3.26 -11.56 -0.81
N MET A 25 2.96 -10.53 -0.02
CA MET A 25 2.63 -9.20 -0.56
C MET A 25 3.84 -8.63 -1.32
N ALA A 26 5.03 -8.69 -0.72
CA ALA A 26 6.24 -8.15 -1.32
C ALA A 26 6.65 -8.88 -2.60
N ASN A 27 6.34 -10.17 -2.69
CA ASN A 27 6.63 -10.95 -3.91
C ASN A 27 5.76 -10.53 -5.10
N MET A 28 4.73 -9.73 -4.88
CA MET A 28 3.92 -9.19 -5.97
C MET A 28 4.57 -7.99 -6.64
N TYR A 29 5.58 -7.40 -6.00
CA TYR A 29 6.39 -6.33 -6.60
C TYR A 29 7.53 -6.93 -7.41
N SER A 30 8.06 -6.14 -8.35
CA SER A 30 9.34 -6.46 -8.98
C SER A 30 10.43 -6.46 -7.91
N GLU A 31 11.60 -7.06 -8.21
CA GLU A 31 12.70 -7.14 -7.24
C GLU A 31 13.04 -5.79 -6.62
N THR A 32 13.01 -4.75 -7.44
CA THR A 32 13.14 -3.38 -7.01
C THR A 32 12.01 -2.61 -7.67
N ALA A 33 11.19 -1.95 -6.87
CA ALA A 33 10.07 -1.17 -7.38
C ALA A 33 10.23 0.28 -6.97
N GLU A 34 9.55 1.17 -7.70
CA GLU A 34 9.55 2.60 -7.39
C GLU A 34 8.35 2.95 -6.53
N PHE A 35 8.61 3.71 -5.50
CA PHE A 35 7.59 4.12 -4.53
C PHE A 35 7.53 5.63 -4.40
N LYS A 36 6.32 6.15 -4.30
CA LYS A 36 6.05 7.46 -3.72
C LYS A 36 5.18 7.20 -2.51
N ASP A 37 5.61 7.69 -1.37
CA ASP A 37 4.86 7.53 -0.13
C ASP A 37 5.28 8.65 0.80
N PRO A 38 4.33 9.46 1.30
CA PRO A 38 4.69 10.55 2.22
C PRO A 38 5.49 10.10 3.42
N SER A 39 5.32 8.84 3.86
CA SER A 39 6.08 8.30 4.98
C SER A 39 7.56 8.12 4.68
N LEU A 40 7.93 8.04 3.40
CA LEU A 40 9.33 7.90 2.98
C LEU A 40 10.00 9.24 2.73
N GLY A 41 9.21 10.30 2.55
CA GLY A 41 9.71 11.61 2.20
C GLY A 41 9.23 12.05 0.82
N ARG A 42 9.88 13.03 0.24
CA ARG A 42 9.50 13.56 -1.06
C ARG A 42 10.16 12.80 -2.19
N GLY A 43 9.45 12.67 -3.30
CA GLY A 43 9.99 12.12 -4.53
C GLY A 43 9.82 10.61 -4.63
N ILE A 44 10.61 10.03 -5.53
CA ILE A 44 10.53 8.62 -5.85
C ILE A 44 11.67 7.88 -5.15
N PHE A 45 11.31 6.80 -4.46
CA PHE A 45 12.27 5.95 -3.77
C PHE A 45 12.24 4.56 -4.38
N LYS A 46 13.41 3.95 -4.57
CA LYS A 46 13.48 2.55 -4.98
C LYS A 46 13.62 1.70 -3.74
N GLN A 47 12.81 0.64 -3.67
CA GLN A 47 12.88 -0.30 -2.55
C GLN A 47 12.90 -1.72 -3.06
N THR A 48 13.69 -2.55 -2.38
CA THR A 48 13.71 -3.99 -2.62
C THR A 48 12.53 -4.64 -1.91
N ARG A 49 12.25 -5.89 -2.26
CA ARG A 49 11.22 -6.67 -1.55
C ARG A 49 11.50 -6.74 -0.06
N GLN A 50 12.75 -6.95 0.32
CA GLN A 50 13.12 -7.06 1.73
C GLN A 50 12.87 -5.75 2.48
N GLN A 51 13.18 -4.61 1.86
CA GLN A 51 12.89 -3.31 2.47
C GLN A 51 11.40 -3.11 2.70
N THR A 52 10.59 -3.57 1.75
CA THR A 52 9.12 -3.50 1.88
C THR A 52 8.63 -4.40 3.01
N ILE A 53 9.16 -5.62 3.10
CA ILE A 53 8.81 -6.55 4.19
C ILE A 53 9.17 -5.92 5.54
N ASP A 54 10.37 -5.37 5.66
CA ASP A 54 10.85 -4.78 6.91
C ASP A 54 9.97 -3.59 7.34
N LYS A 55 9.61 -2.74 6.38
CA LYS A 55 8.76 -1.58 6.66
C LYS A 55 7.42 -2.00 7.27
N TYR A 56 6.73 -2.95 6.63
CA TYR A 56 5.40 -3.35 7.09
C TYR A 56 5.46 -4.24 8.32
N THR A 57 6.53 -5.00 8.49
CA THR A 57 6.75 -5.77 9.71
C THR A 57 6.84 -4.83 10.92
N GLU A 58 7.60 -3.73 10.79
CA GLU A 58 7.72 -2.75 11.87
C GLU A 58 6.42 -2.00 12.11
N LEU A 59 5.75 -1.60 11.04
CA LEU A 59 4.47 -0.92 11.15
C LEU A 59 3.43 -1.80 11.84
N ASN A 60 3.43 -3.09 11.51
CA ASN A 60 2.49 -4.05 12.10
C ASN A 60 2.78 -4.30 13.58
N LYS A 61 4.02 -4.18 14.02
CA LYS A 61 4.34 -4.27 15.45
C LYS A 61 3.71 -3.13 16.22
N THR A 62 3.73 -1.94 15.65
CA THR A 62 3.11 -0.76 16.27
C THR A 62 1.58 -0.86 16.22
N PHE A 63 1.04 -1.37 15.11
CA PHE A 63 -0.40 -1.50 14.92
C PHE A 63 -0.74 -2.95 14.61
N PRO A 64 -0.93 -3.80 15.65
CA PRO A 64 -1.20 -5.22 15.42
C PRO A 64 -2.46 -5.52 14.62
N ASP A 65 -3.42 -4.60 14.62
CA ASP A 65 -4.66 -4.72 13.85
C ASP A 65 -4.63 -3.95 12.53
N LEU A 66 -3.45 -3.65 12.02
CA LEU A 66 -3.28 -2.92 10.75
C LEU A 66 -4.16 -3.52 9.66
N HIS A 67 -4.95 -2.67 9.00
CA HIS A 67 -5.92 -3.12 8.01
C HIS A 67 -6.15 -2.05 6.95
N ASP A 68 -6.24 -2.48 5.69
CA ASP A 68 -6.58 -1.62 4.57
C ASP A 68 -7.93 -2.04 4.02
N LYS A 69 -8.90 -1.14 4.09
CA LYS A 69 -10.24 -1.38 3.54
C LYS A 69 -10.34 -0.73 2.16
N VAL A 70 -10.43 -1.55 1.12
CA VAL A 70 -10.59 -1.07 -0.25
C VAL A 70 -11.98 -0.46 -0.41
N ILE A 71 -12.03 0.78 -0.89
CA ILE A 71 -13.28 1.48 -1.15
C ILE A 71 -13.67 1.32 -2.62
N GLN A 72 -12.72 1.59 -3.53
CA GLN A 72 -13.00 1.54 -4.96
C GLN A 72 -11.72 1.31 -5.74
N ILE A 73 -11.83 0.52 -6.81
CA ILE A 73 -10.73 0.24 -7.74
C ILE A 73 -11.09 0.85 -9.10
N TYR A 74 -10.13 1.58 -9.68
CA TYR A 74 -10.31 2.23 -10.97
C TYR A 74 -9.22 1.74 -11.92
N PRO A 75 -9.53 0.81 -12.84
CA PRO A 75 -8.56 0.42 -13.87
C PRO A 75 -8.33 1.56 -14.85
N SER A 76 -7.09 1.71 -15.27
CA SER A 76 -6.73 2.72 -16.26
C SER A 76 -5.75 2.12 -17.27
N GLY A 77 -6.24 1.84 -18.47
CA GLY A 77 -5.43 1.18 -19.50
C GLY A 77 -5.05 -0.23 -19.10
N ASP A 78 -3.95 -0.72 -19.65
CA ASP A 78 -3.52 -2.10 -19.46
C ASP A 78 -2.51 -2.28 -18.34
N GLN A 79 -1.98 -1.19 -17.79
CA GLN A 79 -0.87 -1.24 -16.85
C GLN A 79 -1.12 -0.55 -15.52
N HIS A 80 -2.24 0.17 -15.38
CA HIS A 80 -2.47 0.96 -14.17
C HIS A 80 -3.76 0.57 -13.47
N ILE A 81 -3.68 0.51 -12.16
CA ILE A 81 -4.85 0.37 -11.30
C ILE A 81 -4.76 1.45 -10.22
N ILE A 82 -5.81 2.23 -10.07
CA ILE A 82 -5.90 3.25 -9.03
C ILE A 82 -6.83 2.71 -7.95
N VAL A 83 -6.41 2.78 -6.70
CA VAL A 83 -7.21 2.26 -5.59
C VAL A 83 -7.41 3.33 -4.53
N GLU A 84 -8.67 3.53 -4.16
CA GLU A 84 -9.02 4.29 -2.96
C GLU A 84 -9.22 3.29 -1.83
N PHE A 85 -8.56 3.51 -0.71
CA PHE A 85 -8.73 2.65 0.45
C PHE A 85 -8.51 3.45 1.74
N VAL A 86 -8.95 2.86 2.84
CA VAL A 86 -8.77 3.44 4.17
C VAL A 86 -7.87 2.51 4.97
N SER A 87 -6.74 3.03 5.41
CA SER A 87 -5.83 2.30 6.27
C SER A 87 -6.14 2.65 7.72
N SER A 88 -6.14 1.67 8.58
CA SER A 88 -6.46 1.87 9.99
C SER A 88 -5.62 0.98 10.88
N GLY A 89 -5.51 1.39 12.14
CA GLY A 89 -4.79 0.61 13.13
C GLY A 89 -4.94 1.21 14.52
N THR A 90 -4.60 0.39 15.53
CA THR A 90 -4.65 0.80 16.92
C THR A 90 -3.29 0.56 17.55
N ALA A 91 -2.72 1.60 18.15
CA ALA A 91 -1.45 1.51 18.84
C ALA A 91 -1.64 0.90 20.23
N PRO A 92 -0.55 0.44 20.89
CA PRO A 92 -0.66 -0.17 22.22
C PRO A 92 -1.28 0.72 23.29
N ASP A 93 -1.23 2.05 23.12
CA ASP A 93 -1.85 3.01 24.05
C ASP A 93 -3.30 3.32 23.69
N ASP A 94 -3.90 2.50 22.81
CA ASP A 94 -5.27 2.67 22.29
C ASP A 94 -5.46 3.86 21.37
N THR A 95 -4.39 4.55 20.97
CA THR A 95 -4.47 5.58 19.94
C THR A 95 -4.81 4.93 18.61
N LYS A 96 -5.85 5.43 17.95
CA LYS A 96 -6.29 4.89 16.67
C LYS A 96 -5.99 5.87 15.55
N PHE A 97 -5.66 5.32 14.39
CA PHE A 97 -5.60 6.14 13.18
C PHE A 97 -6.54 5.56 12.12
N GLU A 98 -7.01 6.44 11.26
CA GLU A 98 -7.79 6.08 10.09
C GLU A 98 -7.43 7.08 9.00
N LEU A 99 -6.89 6.58 7.89
CA LEU A 99 -6.30 7.42 6.87
C LEU A 99 -6.84 7.05 5.50
N ALA A 100 -7.44 8.02 4.81
CA ALA A 100 -7.90 7.82 3.44
C ALA A 100 -6.70 7.96 2.49
N ILE A 101 -6.50 6.95 1.66
CA ILE A 101 -5.33 6.83 0.79
C ILE A 101 -5.74 6.56 -0.64
N CYS A 102 -4.98 7.09 -1.58
CA CYS A 102 -5.09 6.77 -2.99
C CYS A 102 -3.74 6.28 -3.48
N THR A 103 -3.70 5.09 -4.06
CA THR A 103 -2.47 4.52 -4.63
C THR A 103 -2.66 4.25 -6.11
N ILE A 104 -1.67 4.65 -6.91
CA ILE A 104 -1.60 4.31 -8.32
C ILE A 104 -0.58 3.20 -8.48
N PHE A 105 -1.04 2.01 -8.83
CA PHE A 105 -0.17 0.88 -9.12
C PHE A 105 0.13 0.82 -10.61
N THR A 106 1.40 0.67 -10.96
CA THR A 106 1.81 0.31 -12.32
C THR A 106 2.15 -1.16 -12.32
N ILE A 107 1.55 -1.91 -13.23
CA ILE A 107 1.70 -3.37 -13.30
C ILE A 107 2.27 -3.72 -14.67
N GLU A 108 3.41 -4.39 -14.67
CA GLU A 108 4.09 -4.80 -15.89
C GLU A 108 4.47 -6.27 -15.76
N LYS A 109 4.09 -7.06 -16.75
CA LYS A 109 4.39 -8.50 -16.78
C LYS A 109 3.97 -9.23 -15.50
N GLY A 110 2.82 -8.83 -14.95
CA GLY A 110 2.26 -9.48 -13.76
C GLY A 110 2.90 -9.09 -12.44
N LEU A 111 3.75 -8.05 -12.43
CA LEU A 111 4.40 -7.55 -11.22
C LEU A 111 4.12 -6.07 -11.03
N ILE A 112 4.04 -5.64 -9.79
CA ILE A 112 3.89 -4.22 -9.47
C ILE A 112 5.28 -3.59 -9.57
N THR A 113 5.45 -2.65 -10.50
CA THR A 113 6.73 -1.97 -10.70
C THR A 113 6.75 -0.58 -10.10
N LYS A 114 5.58 0.01 -9.86
CA LYS A 114 5.47 1.32 -9.21
C LYS A 114 4.26 1.32 -8.29
N ASP A 115 4.45 1.95 -7.15
CA ASP A 115 3.43 2.09 -6.11
C ASP A 115 3.48 3.54 -5.66
N PHE A 116 2.64 4.38 -6.25
CA PHE A 116 2.63 5.81 -5.97
C PHE A 116 1.43 6.12 -5.09
N THR A 117 1.71 6.39 -3.83
CA THR A 117 0.71 6.58 -2.79
C THR A 117 0.59 8.04 -2.40
N TYR A 118 -0.64 8.50 -2.28
CA TYR A 118 -0.99 9.88 -1.96
C TYR A 118 -2.00 9.91 -0.82
N TYR A 119 -1.71 10.71 0.19
CA TYR A 119 -2.65 10.99 1.27
C TYR A 119 -2.24 12.29 1.95
N ASP A 120 -3.21 12.91 2.62
CA ASP A 120 -2.96 14.09 3.44
C ASP A 120 -2.73 13.64 4.88
N ASN A 121 -1.76 14.24 5.51
CA ASN A 121 -1.50 14.00 6.92
C ASN A 121 -1.81 15.27 7.70
N PHE A 122 -2.92 15.24 8.42
CA PHE A 122 -3.39 16.39 9.21
C PHE A 122 -3.11 16.25 10.70
N GLU A 123 -2.25 15.33 11.08
CA GLU A 123 -1.95 15.13 12.51
C GLU A 123 -1.46 16.41 13.18
N GLU A 124 -0.61 17.15 12.52
CA GLU A 124 -0.09 18.39 13.08
C GLU A 124 -1.19 19.41 13.32
N GLU A 125 -2.15 19.48 12.41
CA GLU A 125 -3.28 20.38 12.56
C GLU A 125 -4.18 19.93 13.69
N ALA A 126 -4.41 18.64 13.79
CA ALA A 126 -5.22 18.07 14.86
C ALA A 126 -4.60 18.32 16.22
N ALA A 127 -3.28 18.33 16.31
CA ALA A 127 -2.56 18.54 17.56
C ALA A 127 -2.64 20.00 18.06
N LYS A 128 -3.05 20.90 17.21
CA LYS A 128 -3.17 22.30 17.61
C LYS A 128 -4.43 22.53 18.41
#